data_419e4480621095902ca6748746db06dc
#
_entry.id   419e4480621095902ca6748746db06dc
#
_cell.length_a   1.000
_cell.length_b   1.000
_cell.length_c   1.000
_cell.angle_alpha   90.00
_cell.angle_beta   90.00
_cell.angle_gamma   90.00
#
_symmetry.space_group_name_H-M   'P 1'
#
loop_
_entity.id
_entity.type
_entity.pdbx_description
1 polymer ?
#
loop_
_entity_poly.entity_id
_entity_poly.type
_entity_poly.pdbx_seq_one_letter_code
_entity_poly.pdbx_strand_id
1 'polypeptide(L)'
;FVPWEIIPALKLQQQTKYQIEGADGVRFGTLVFQMSMNQSRWSDLPDDVKQAFRAASGDEWLTHLGKVWAETDTKGIAMAVEAGNTHIVLDQPQTDAFQEALKPVIERWVDEANGAGIAGEDLLAKAKAAIAKDAQ
;
A
#
# COMPACT_ATOMS: atom_id res chain seq x y z
N PHE A 1 5.23 8.20 -7.06
CA PHE A 1 5.34 7.04 -6.16
C PHE A 1 4.56 5.85 -6.74
N VAL A 2 5.19 4.68 -6.76
CA VAL A 2 4.59 3.40 -7.20
C VAL A 2 5.14 2.26 -6.34
N PRO A 3 4.37 1.20 -6.07
CA PRO A 3 4.87 0.02 -5.39
C PRO A 3 5.79 -0.81 -6.32
N TRP A 4 6.61 -1.67 -5.73
CA TRP A 4 7.64 -2.42 -6.44
C TRP A 4 7.07 -3.42 -7.46
N GLU A 5 5.93 -4.03 -7.19
CA GLU A 5 5.27 -4.97 -8.08
C GLU A 5 4.81 -4.36 -9.40
N ILE A 6 4.62 -3.05 -9.46
CA ILE A 6 4.21 -2.34 -10.68
C ILE A 6 5.38 -2.12 -11.65
N ILE A 7 6.61 -2.18 -11.17
CA ILE A 7 7.81 -1.90 -11.97
C ILE A 7 7.87 -2.80 -13.21
N PRO A 8 7.80 -4.14 -13.09
CA PRO A 8 7.79 -5.01 -14.26
C PRO A 8 6.52 -4.86 -15.10
N ALA A 9 5.36 -4.67 -14.49
CA ALA A 9 4.09 -4.58 -15.19
C ALA A 9 4.03 -3.39 -16.16
N LEU A 10 4.57 -2.25 -15.76
CA LEU A 10 4.65 -1.03 -16.57
C LEU A 10 6.02 -0.80 -17.22
N LYS A 11 6.95 -1.75 -17.09
CA LYS A 11 8.32 -1.66 -17.60
C LYS A 11 9.04 -0.38 -17.14
N LEU A 12 8.80 0.05 -15.90
CA LEU A 12 9.37 1.29 -15.36
C LEU A 12 10.89 1.23 -15.25
N GLN A 13 11.47 0.04 -15.05
CA GLN A 13 12.91 -0.18 -15.04
C GLN A 13 13.61 0.25 -16.34
N GLN A 14 12.87 0.36 -17.45
CA GLN A 14 13.41 0.82 -18.73
C GLN A 14 13.39 2.35 -18.87
N GLN A 15 12.65 3.04 -18.00
CA GLN A 15 12.42 4.49 -18.07
C GLN A 15 13.03 5.24 -16.89
N THR A 16 13.45 4.54 -15.84
CA THR A 16 14.04 5.09 -14.64
C THR A 16 15.48 4.65 -14.48
N LYS A 17 16.26 5.41 -13.69
CA LYS A 17 17.65 5.08 -13.35
C LYS A 17 17.80 4.78 -11.87
N TYR A 18 16.91 5.31 -11.05
CA TYR A 18 16.99 5.24 -9.59
C TYR A 18 15.68 4.77 -9.02
N GLN A 19 15.77 3.88 -8.03
CA GLN A 19 14.66 3.36 -7.25
C GLN A 19 14.99 3.65 -5.79
N ILE A 20 14.12 4.38 -5.11
CA ILE A 20 14.41 4.89 -3.76
C ILE A 20 13.37 4.36 -2.78
N GLU A 21 13.84 3.88 -1.62
CA GLU A 21 13.00 3.54 -0.48
C GLU A 21 13.63 4.03 0.83
N GLY A 22 12.83 4.10 1.89
CA GLY A 22 13.30 4.48 3.22
C GLY A 22 14.06 3.37 3.93
N ALA A 23 14.62 3.68 5.07
CA ALA A 23 15.28 2.72 5.95
C ALA A 23 14.31 1.59 6.34
N ASP A 24 14.86 0.39 6.50
CA ASP A 24 14.11 -0.80 6.97
C ASP A 24 12.82 -1.10 6.18
N GLY A 25 12.83 -0.80 4.87
CA GLY A 25 11.70 -1.04 4.00
C GLY A 25 10.54 -0.03 4.16
N VAL A 26 10.76 1.09 4.84
CA VAL A 26 9.77 2.15 4.96
C VAL A 26 9.35 2.66 3.59
N ARG A 27 8.05 2.74 3.36
CA ARG A 27 7.44 3.31 2.16
C ARG A 27 6.92 4.71 2.46
N PHE A 28 7.07 5.63 1.51
CA PHE A 28 6.56 7.01 1.64
C PHE A 28 5.10 7.17 1.26
N GLY A 29 4.43 6.08 0.97
CA GLY A 29 3.01 6.00 0.70
C GLY A 29 2.56 4.55 0.64
N THR A 30 1.27 4.32 0.80
CA THR A 30 0.65 3.00 0.77
C THR A 30 -0.49 3.00 -0.22
N LEU A 31 -0.60 1.93 -1.00
CA LEU A 31 -1.76 1.66 -1.83
C LEU A 31 -2.68 0.68 -1.11
N VAL A 32 -3.97 0.98 -1.12
CA VAL A 32 -5.00 0.09 -0.60
C VAL A 32 -5.82 -0.43 -1.78
N PHE A 33 -5.94 -1.74 -1.87
CA PHE A 33 -6.78 -2.39 -2.85
C PHE A 33 -8.08 -2.84 -2.19
N GLN A 34 -9.18 -2.54 -2.83
CA GLN A 34 -10.50 -2.94 -2.35
C GLN A 34 -11.21 -3.74 -3.44
N MET A 35 -11.69 -4.93 -3.05
CA MET A 35 -12.61 -5.69 -3.89
C MET A 35 -14.04 -5.43 -3.40
N SER A 36 -14.88 -4.91 -4.27
CA SER A 36 -16.25 -4.54 -3.94
C SER A 36 -17.24 -5.09 -4.96
N MET A 37 -18.47 -5.31 -4.53
CA MET A 37 -19.58 -5.74 -5.36
C MET A 37 -20.75 -4.77 -5.18
N ASN A 38 -21.50 -4.54 -6.25
CA ASN A 38 -22.74 -3.76 -6.18
C ASN A 38 -23.73 -4.40 -5.19
N GLN A 39 -24.33 -3.58 -4.33
CA GLN A 39 -25.20 -4.03 -3.24
C GLN A 39 -26.39 -4.85 -3.73
N SER A 40 -27.05 -4.46 -4.81
CA SER A 40 -28.18 -5.23 -5.36
C SER A 40 -27.71 -6.58 -5.89
N ARG A 41 -26.57 -6.63 -6.59
CA ARG A 41 -25.98 -7.90 -7.05
C ARG A 41 -25.64 -8.83 -5.89
N TRP A 42 -25.08 -8.28 -4.82
CA TRP A 42 -24.79 -9.06 -3.61
C TRP A 42 -26.09 -9.60 -2.99
N SER A 43 -27.14 -8.78 -2.90
CA SER A 43 -28.42 -9.17 -2.31
C SER A 43 -29.10 -10.30 -3.09
N ASP A 44 -28.97 -10.32 -4.41
CA ASP A 44 -29.58 -11.29 -5.32
C ASP A 44 -28.83 -12.64 -5.36
N LEU A 45 -27.62 -12.72 -4.79
CA LEU A 45 -26.87 -13.98 -4.74
C LEU A 45 -27.56 -15.00 -3.80
N PRO A 46 -27.54 -16.29 -4.16
CA PRO A 46 -27.91 -17.38 -3.25
C PRO A 46 -27.05 -17.37 -1.97
N ASP A 47 -27.59 -17.85 -0.87
CA ASP A 47 -26.93 -17.80 0.43
C ASP A 47 -25.66 -18.67 0.49
N ASP A 48 -25.63 -19.80 -0.19
CA ASP A 48 -24.47 -20.66 -0.32
C ASP A 48 -23.33 -19.96 -1.08
N VAL A 49 -23.66 -19.20 -2.13
CA VAL A 49 -22.69 -18.38 -2.87
C VAL A 49 -22.15 -17.25 -1.99
N LYS A 50 -23.03 -16.55 -1.22
CA LYS A 50 -22.57 -15.53 -0.24
C LYS A 50 -21.63 -16.11 0.80
N GLN A 51 -21.92 -17.32 1.30
CA GLN A 51 -21.05 -18.02 2.25
C GLN A 51 -19.70 -18.36 1.63
N ALA A 52 -19.68 -18.85 0.38
CA ALA A 52 -18.45 -19.15 -0.34
C ALA A 52 -17.56 -17.88 -0.51
N PHE A 53 -18.16 -16.75 -0.89
CA PHE A 53 -17.43 -15.47 -0.96
C PHE A 53 -16.82 -15.07 0.38
N ARG A 54 -17.57 -15.16 1.48
CA ARG A 54 -17.08 -14.82 2.82
C ARG A 54 -15.96 -15.76 3.27
N ALA A 55 -16.10 -17.05 3.02
CA ALA A 55 -15.08 -18.03 3.36
C ALA A 55 -13.78 -17.82 2.57
N ALA A 56 -13.89 -17.48 1.29
CA ALA A 56 -12.76 -17.22 0.42
C ALA A 56 -12.10 -15.84 0.64
N SER A 57 -12.68 -14.96 1.48
CA SER A 57 -12.19 -13.60 1.73
C SER A 57 -11.77 -13.37 3.18
N GLY A 58 -11.49 -14.44 3.93
CA GLY A 58 -11.10 -14.38 5.33
C GLY A 58 -9.61 -14.10 5.53
N ASP A 59 -9.19 -14.08 6.80
CA ASP A 59 -7.83 -13.73 7.23
C ASP A 59 -6.74 -14.64 6.61
N GLU A 60 -7.05 -15.90 6.39
CA GLU A 60 -6.14 -16.84 5.71
C GLU A 60 -5.80 -16.37 4.29
N TRP A 61 -6.83 -15.94 3.53
CA TRP A 61 -6.65 -15.37 2.20
C TRP A 61 -5.85 -14.07 2.23
N LEU A 62 -6.15 -13.17 3.18
CA LEU A 62 -5.43 -11.92 3.33
C LEU A 62 -3.95 -12.16 3.68
N THR A 63 -3.67 -13.12 4.55
CA THR A 63 -2.30 -13.52 4.88
C THR A 63 -1.57 -14.09 3.66
N HIS A 64 -2.22 -14.93 2.88
CA HIS A 64 -1.65 -15.48 1.65
C HIS A 64 -1.37 -14.35 0.64
N LEU A 65 -2.31 -13.45 0.45
CA LEU A 65 -2.17 -12.32 -0.46
C LEU A 65 -1.00 -11.41 -0.05
N GLY A 66 -0.84 -11.13 1.25
CA GLY A 66 0.29 -10.35 1.75
C GLY A 66 1.65 -10.99 1.42
N LYS A 67 1.77 -12.31 1.53
CA LYS A 67 2.98 -13.05 1.13
C LYS A 67 3.25 -12.93 -0.37
N VAL A 68 2.23 -13.08 -1.20
CA VAL A 68 2.36 -12.92 -2.67
C VAL A 68 2.84 -11.51 -3.00
N TRP A 69 2.32 -10.48 -2.32
CA TRP A 69 2.77 -9.09 -2.52
C TRP A 69 4.25 -8.91 -2.14
N ALA A 70 4.67 -9.40 -0.98
CA ALA A 70 6.06 -9.31 -0.54
C ALA A 70 7.05 -10.01 -1.50
N GLU A 71 6.65 -11.19 -2.02
CA GLU A 71 7.45 -11.89 -3.04
C GLU A 71 7.52 -11.09 -4.35
N THR A 72 6.44 -10.44 -4.74
CA THR A 72 6.38 -9.65 -5.97
C THR A 72 7.19 -8.36 -5.84
N ASP A 73 7.21 -7.73 -4.68
CA ASP A 73 8.11 -6.61 -4.37
C ASP A 73 9.58 -6.99 -4.57
N THR A 74 9.99 -8.12 -4.00
CA THR A 74 11.35 -8.65 -4.15
C THR A 74 11.73 -8.86 -5.61
N LYS A 75 10.82 -9.41 -6.41
CA LYS A 75 11.01 -9.59 -7.85
C LYS A 75 11.11 -8.25 -8.59
N GLY A 76 10.28 -7.27 -8.22
CA GLY A 76 10.31 -5.93 -8.80
C GLY A 76 11.64 -5.23 -8.58
N ILE A 77 12.19 -5.30 -7.36
CA ILE A 77 13.52 -4.77 -7.02
C ILE A 77 14.61 -5.47 -7.86
N ALA A 78 14.60 -6.80 -7.89
CA ALA A 78 15.59 -7.57 -8.64
C ALA A 78 15.59 -7.19 -10.13
N MET A 79 14.42 -7.12 -10.76
CA MET A 79 14.29 -6.72 -12.17
C MET A 79 14.78 -5.30 -12.44
N ALA A 80 14.56 -4.37 -11.51
CA ALA A 80 15.08 -3.01 -11.65
C ALA A 80 16.61 -2.98 -11.60
N VAL A 81 17.21 -3.71 -10.66
CA VAL A 81 18.66 -3.82 -10.52
C VAL A 81 19.29 -4.51 -11.74
N GLU A 82 18.72 -5.61 -12.21
CA GLU A 82 19.18 -6.34 -13.41
C GLU A 82 19.11 -5.46 -14.68
N ALA A 83 18.14 -4.56 -14.75
CA ALA A 83 18.04 -3.57 -15.83
C ALA A 83 19.03 -2.42 -15.72
N GLY A 84 19.91 -2.40 -14.70
CA GLY A 84 20.92 -1.39 -14.46
C GLY A 84 20.42 -0.17 -13.64
N ASN A 85 19.26 -0.26 -13.01
CA ASN A 85 18.79 0.78 -12.10
C ASN A 85 19.57 0.70 -10.77
N THR A 86 19.82 1.85 -10.16
CA THR A 86 20.41 1.93 -8.83
C THR A 86 19.29 1.88 -7.79
N HIS A 87 19.28 0.84 -6.95
CA HIS A 87 18.41 0.77 -5.79
C HIS A 87 19.06 1.52 -4.63
N ILE A 88 18.39 2.55 -4.15
CA ILE A 88 18.84 3.41 -3.05
C ILE A 88 17.95 3.16 -1.85
N VAL A 89 18.55 2.66 -0.78
CA VAL A 89 17.91 2.58 0.54
C VAL A 89 18.42 3.76 1.34
N LEU A 90 17.53 4.65 1.75
CA LEU A 90 17.87 5.79 2.57
C LEU A 90 18.24 5.34 3.98
N ASP A 91 19.14 6.07 4.64
CA ASP A 91 19.37 5.90 6.06
C ASP A 91 18.22 6.50 6.90
N GLN A 92 18.21 6.24 8.21
CA GLN A 92 17.14 6.71 9.08
C GLN A 92 17.01 8.25 9.10
N PRO A 93 18.10 9.05 9.24
CA PRO A 93 18.00 10.51 9.16
C PRO A 93 17.42 11.03 7.85
N GLN A 94 17.76 10.42 6.73
CA GLN A 94 17.22 10.78 5.41
C GLN A 94 15.73 10.42 5.31
N THR A 95 15.35 9.24 5.83
CA THR A 95 13.96 8.79 5.88
C THR A 95 13.11 9.73 6.72
N ASP A 96 13.60 10.12 7.90
CA ASP A 96 12.93 11.07 8.78
C ASP A 96 12.76 12.44 8.13
N ALA A 97 13.78 12.92 7.40
CA ALA A 97 13.71 14.17 6.65
C ALA A 97 12.64 14.13 5.54
N PHE A 98 12.50 13.00 4.84
CA PHE A 98 11.43 12.79 3.86
C PHE A 98 10.05 12.79 4.52
N GLN A 99 9.89 12.09 5.64
CA GLN A 99 8.63 12.05 6.38
C GLN A 99 8.24 13.45 6.88
N GLU A 100 9.21 14.23 7.38
CA GLU A 100 8.97 15.61 7.80
C GLU A 100 8.48 16.47 6.63
N ALA A 101 9.15 16.37 5.47
CA ALA A 101 8.76 17.11 4.27
C ALA A 101 7.36 16.74 3.75
N LEU A 102 6.85 15.55 4.07
CA LEU A 102 5.52 15.07 3.67
C LEU A 102 4.41 15.48 4.65
N LYS A 103 4.71 15.99 5.83
CA LYS A 103 3.70 16.41 6.82
C LYS A 103 2.64 17.36 6.26
N PRO A 104 2.98 18.41 5.47
CA PRO A 104 1.97 19.31 4.93
C PRO A 104 0.97 18.63 3.99
N VAL A 105 1.35 17.48 3.37
CA VAL A 105 0.44 16.69 2.53
C VAL A 105 -0.62 16.01 3.41
N ILE A 106 -0.19 15.47 4.55
CA ILE A 106 -1.09 14.82 5.52
C ILE A 106 -2.04 15.85 6.14
N GLU A 107 -1.52 17.01 6.55
CA GLU A 107 -2.32 18.10 7.12
C GLU A 107 -3.40 18.56 6.15
N ARG A 108 -3.03 18.80 4.89
CA ARG A 108 -4.00 19.18 3.84
C ARG A 108 -5.07 18.11 3.64
N TRP A 109 -4.70 16.82 3.64
CA TRP A 109 -5.66 15.73 3.53
C TRP A 109 -6.65 15.72 4.72
N VAL A 110 -6.17 15.96 5.94
CA VAL A 110 -7.01 16.08 7.13
C VAL A 110 -8.00 17.23 6.98
N ASP A 111 -7.55 18.39 6.52
CA ASP A 111 -8.43 19.55 6.27
C ASP A 111 -9.49 19.26 5.21
N GLU A 112 -9.10 18.60 4.11
CA GLU A 112 -10.02 18.19 3.05
C GLU A 112 -11.06 17.18 3.56
N ALA A 113 -10.65 16.19 4.36
CA ALA A 113 -11.54 15.21 4.98
C ALA A 113 -12.54 15.89 5.93
N ASN A 114 -12.07 16.80 6.77
CA ASN A 114 -12.92 17.58 7.68
C ASN A 114 -13.92 18.45 6.90
N GLY A 115 -13.48 19.07 5.82
CA GLY A 115 -14.35 19.84 4.91
C GLY A 115 -15.43 18.99 4.23
N ALA A 116 -15.18 17.70 4.05
CA ALA A 116 -16.13 16.73 3.53
C ALA A 116 -17.04 16.10 4.62
N GLY A 117 -16.94 16.55 5.88
CA GLY A 117 -17.70 16.01 7.01
C GLY A 117 -17.17 14.69 7.58
N ILE A 118 -15.92 14.35 7.29
CA ILE A 118 -15.23 13.16 7.81
C ILE A 118 -14.29 13.63 8.93
N ALA A 119 -14.27 12.94 10.06
CA ALA A 119 -13.34 13.23 11.15
C ALA A 119 -11.91 12.81 10.76
N GLY A 120 -11.18 13.69 10.06
CA GLY A 120 -9.91 13.40 9.41
C GLY A 120 -8.83 12.99 10.41
N GLU A 121 -8.69 13.68 11.53
CA GLU A 121 -7.72 13.35 12.58
C GLU A 121 -7.99 11.97 13.20
N ASP A 122 -9.24 11.66 13.48
CA ASP A 122 -9.63 10.37 14.05
C ASP A 122 -9.35 9.23 13.07
N LEU A 123 -9.68 9.44 11.80
CA LEU A 123 -9.39 8.45 10.74
C LEU A 123 -7.88 8.23 10.55
N LEU A 124 -7.09 9.30 10.55
CA LEU A 124 -5.64 9.23 10.49
C LEU A 124 -5.05 8.48 11.70
N ALA A 125 -5.55 8.78 12.90
CA ALA A 125 -5.11 8.11 14.13
C ALA A 125 -5.42 6.61 14.08
N LYS A 126 -6.61 6.21 13.62
CA LYS A 126 -7.01 4.81 13.44
C LYS A 126 -6.15 4.10 12.41
N ALA A 127 -5.85 4.74 11.28
CA ALA A 127 -4.98 4.18 10.26
C ALA A 127 -3.56 3.92 10.80
N LYS A 128 -2.97 4.88 11.51
CA LYS A 128 -1.66 4.73 12.16
C LYS A 128 -1.65 3.61 13.20
N ALA A 129 -2.71 3.51 14.01
CA ALA A 129 -2.84 2.46 15.01
C ALA A 129 -2.96 1.05 14.36
N ALA A 130 -3.69 0.93 13.27
CA ALA A 130 -3.79 -0.32 12.52
C ALA A 130 -2.43 -0.74 11.96
N ILE A 131 -1.71 0.16 11.30
CA ILE A 131 -0.36 -0.11 10.77
C ILE A 131 0.60 -0.55 11.90
N ALA A 132 0.60 0.16 13.03
CA ALA A 132 1.48 -0.18 14.15
C ALA A 132 1.17 -1.54 14.79
N LYS A 133 -0.08 -1.99 14.72
CA LYS A 133 -0.49 -3.31 15.21
C LYS A 133 0.02 -4.44 14.31
N ASP A 134 0.01 -4.24 13.01
CA ASP A 134 0.35 -5.28 12.03
C ASP A 134 1.85 -5.27 11.66
N ALA A 135 2.61 -4.26 12.09
CA ALA A 135 4.06 -4.15 11.89
C ALA A 135 4.90 -4.94 12.93
N GLN A 136 4.25 -5.67 13.86
CA GLN A 136 4.90 -6.54 14.85
C GLN A 136 4.88 -8.00 14.36
#